data_a2ac7cb868e62481d532fc8f5dabdb1a
#
_entry.id   a2ac7cb868e62481d532fc8f5dabdb1a
#
_cell.length_a   1.000
_cell.length_b   1.000
_cell.length_c   1.000
_cell.angle_alpha   90.00
_cell.angle_beta   90.00
_cell.angle_gamma   90.00
#
_symmetry.space_group_name_H-M   'P 1'
#
loop_
_entity.id
_entity.type
_entity.pdbx_description
1 polymer ?
#
loop_
_entity_poly.entity_id
_entity_poly.type
_entity_poly.pdbx_seq_one_letter_code
_entity_poly.pdbx_strand_id
1 'polypeptide(L)'
;AKTVTKLQKWLKKFTESVLNRTIRLSMDNDPVNRPKHYTGHPSGIECIQVTEHMGFCLGNAIKYIWRADLKNDAIEDLEKAKWYIERELKKRRGE
;
A
#
# COMPACT_ATOMS: atom_id res chain seq x y z
N ALA A 1 -44.72 2.23 7.59
CA ALA A 1 -43.33 2.54 7.41
C ALA A 1 -42.59 2.47 8.74
N LYS A 2 -41.55 1.69 8.79
CA LYS A 2 -40.76 1.53 10.02
C LYS A 2 -39.74 2.64 10.10
N THR A 3 -39.84 3.44 11.16
CA THR A 3 -38.85 4.49 11.44
C THR A 3 -37.63 3.85 12.09
N VAL A 4 -36.49 4.00 11.46
CA VAL A 4 -35.22 3.50 12.00
C VAL A 4 -34.73 4.50 13.07
N THR A 5 -34.52 4.03 14.30
CA THR A 5 -34.02 4.88 15.39
C THR A 5 -32.57 5.27 15.15
N LYS A 6 -32.09 6.33 15.83
CA LYS A 6 -30.68 6.73 15.77
C LYS A 6 -29.76 5.58 16.19
N LEU A 7 -30.15 4.82 17.20
CA LEU A 7 -29.38 3.67 17.69
C LEU A 7 -29.27 2.59 16.61
N GLN A 8 -30.38 2.28 15.93
CA GLN A 8 -30.38 1.27 14.86
C GLN A 8 -29.48 1.70 13.69
N LYS A 9 -29.50 2.98 13.33
CA LYS A 9 -28.61 3.53 12.29
C LYS A 9 -27.14 3.43 12.71
N TRP A 10 -26.85 3.73 13.96
CA TRP A 10 -25.49 3.63 14.50
C TRP A 10 -25.00 2.19 14.49
N LEU A 11 -25.83 1.24 14.95
CA LEU A 11 -25.51 -0.19 14.96
C LEU A 11 -25.24 -0.70 13.54
N LYS A 12 -26.05 -0.28 12.57
CA LYS A 12 -25.87 -0.65 11.18
C LYS A 12 -24.51 -0.17 10.65
N LYS A 13 -24.14 1.08 10.89
CA LYS A 13 -22.84 1.63 10.50
C LYS A 13 -21.69 0.88 11.15
N PHE A 14 -21.81 0.57 12.43
CA PHE A 14 -20.81 -0.18 13.18
C PHE A 14 -20.62 -1.58 12.57
N THR A 15 -21.70 -2.28 12.28
CA THR A 15 -21.67 -3.61 11.66
C THR A 15 -21.03 -3.57 10.28
N GLU A 16 -21.37 -2.59 9.46
CA GLU A 16 -20.78 -2.41 8.14
C GLU A 16 -19.28 -2.13 8.24
N SER A 17 -18.86 -1.31 9.20
CA SER A 17 -17.45 -1.01 9.43
C SER A 17 -16.66 -2.27 9.81
N VAL A 18 -17.20 -3.09 10.70
CA VAL A 18 -16.59 -4.37 11.10
C VAL A 18 -16.50 -5.33 9.92
N LEU A 19 -17.57 -5.44 9.15
CA LEU A 19 -17.62 -6.29 7.96
C LEU A 19 -16.58 -5.84 6.92
N ASN A 20 -16.49 -4.55 6.65
CA ASN A 20 -15.52 -3.99 5.71
C ASN A 20 -14.08 -4.27 6.16
N ARG A 21 -13.82 -4.19 7.46
CA ARG A 21 -12.51 -4.53 8.03
C ARG A 21 -12.19 -6.01 7.81
N THR A 22 -13.16 -6.89 8.02
CA THR A 22 -12.99 -8.34 7.81
C THR A 22 -12.72 -8.64 6.33
N ILE A 23 -13.44 -8.01 5.41
CA ILE A 23 -13.22 -8.15 3.97
C ILE A 23 -11.81 -7.67 3.60
N ARG A 24 -11.38 -6.53 4.14
CA ARG A 24 -10.02 -6.00 3.90
C ARG A 24 -8.95 -6.98 4.35
N LEU A 25 -9.09 -7.56 5.54
CA LEU A 25 -8.14 -8.56 6.04
C LEU A 25 -8.07 -9.80 5.15
N SER A 26 -9.23 -10.24 4.64
CA SER A 26 -9.30 -11.35 3.69
C SER A 26 -8.57 -11.02 2.38
N MET A 27 -8.74 -9.80 1.87
CA MET A 27 -8.06 -9.34 0.65
C MET A 27 -6.55 -9.20 0.86
N ASP A 28 -6.10 -8.83 2.07
CA ASP A 28 -4.67 -8.68 2.39
C ASP A 28 -3.94 -10.03 2.32
N ASN A 29 -4.64 -11.15 2.31
CA ASN A 29 -4.06 -12.48 2.16
C ASN A 29 -3.92 -12.92 0.70
N ASP A 30 -4.25 -12.06 -0.27
CA ASP A 30 -4.13 -12.36 -1.69
C ASP A 30 -2.66 -12.15 -2.15
N PRO A 31 -1.91 -13.23 -2.42
CA PRO A 31 -0.48 -13.12 -2.75
C PRO A 31 -0.21 -12.54 -4.14
N VAL A 32 -1.21 -12.50 -5.02
CA VAL A 32 -1.06 -12.00 -6.38
C VAL A 32 -1.38 -10.53 -6.47
N ASN A 33 -2.56 -10.13 -5.98
CA ASN A 33 -3.03 -8.74 -6.11
C ASN A 33 -2.55 -7.86 -4.95
N ARG A 34 -2.38 -8.45 -3.76
CA ARG A 34 -1.98 -7.70 -2.56
C ARG A 34 -0.91 -8.47 -1.78
N PRO A 35 0.32 -8.58 -2.33
CA PRO A 35 1.41 -9.27 -1.63
C PRO A 35 1.73 -8.61 -0.29
N LYS A 36 2.09 -9.42 0.70
CA LYS A 36 2.37 -8.95 2.06
C LYS A 36 3.47 -7.89 2.14
N HIS A 37 4.47 -7.97 1.27
CA HIS A 37 5.57 -7.00 1.27
C HIS A 37 5.14 -5.61 0.78
N TYR A 38 3.90 -5.45 0.33
CA TYR A 38 3.31 -4.16 -0.02
C TYR A 38 2.22 -3.73 0.95
N THR A 39 1.58 -4.68 1.64
CA THR A 39 0.45 -4.41 2.54
C THR A 39 0.80 -4.53 4.01
N GLY A 40 1.95 -5.12 4.35
CA GLY A 40 2.36 -5.40 5.72
C GLY A 40 3.03 -4.25 6.46
N HIS A 41 3.04 -3.04 5.89
CA HIS A 41 3.70 -1.91 6.54
C HIS A 41 2.96 -1.48 7.82
N PRO A 42 3.71 -1.19 8.92
CA PRO A 42 3.10 -0.83 10.21
C PRO A 42 2.17 0.39 10.16
N SER A 43 2.34 1.28 9.19
CA SER A 43 1.47 2.45 9.02
C SER A 43 0.05 2.09 8.61
N GLY A 44 -0.19 0.88 8.10
CA GLY A 44 -1.47 0.48 7.50
C GLY A 44 -1.71 1.04 6.11
N ILE A 45 -0.77 1.80 5.57
CA ILE A 45 -0.85 2.37 4.22
C ILE A 45 -0.28 1.37 3.22
N GLU A 46 -0.95 1.20 2.08
CA GLU A 46 -0.45 0.36 1.01
C GLU A 46 0.51 1.15 0.12
N CYS A 47 1.59 0.51 -0.31
CA CYS A 47 2.59 1.13 -1.17
C CYS A 47 1.97 1.78 -2.40
N ILE A 48 1.04 1.10 -3.07
CA ILE A 48 0.40 1.61 -4.29
C ILE A 48 -0.36 2.92 -4.06
N GLN A 49 -0.89 3.13 -2.86
CA GLN A 49 -1.62 4.36 -2.54
C GLN A 49 -0.70 5.60 -2.62
N VAL A 50 0.58 5.40 -2.41
CA VAL A 50 1.59 6.45 -2.50
C VAL A 50 2.18 6.51 -3.91
N THR A 51 2.63 5.36 -4.43
CA THR A 51 3.37 5.30 -5.69
C THR A 51 2.53 5.59 -6.93
N GLU A 52 1.22 5.38 -6.86
CA GLU A 52 0.34 5.70 -8.00
C GLU A 52 0.33 7.19 -8.37
N HIS A 53 0.72 8.05 -7.43
CA HIS A 53 0.82 9.49 -7.65
C HIS A 53 2.20 9.95 -8.12
N MET A 54 3.12 9.02 -8.33
CA MET A 54 4.50 9.30 -8.70
C MET A 54 4.81 8.85 -10.13
N GLY A 55 5.85 9.43 -10.73
CA GLY A 55 6.38 8.94 -11.99
C GLY A 55 7.01 7.56 -11.84
N PHE A 56 7.32 6.94 -12.96
CA PHE A 56 7.77 5.54 -13.00
C PHE A 56 9.01 5.29 -12.14
N CYS A 57 10.07 6.08 -12.31
CA CYS A 57 11.32 5.86 -11.57
C CYS A 57 11.17 6.12 -10.09
N LEU A 58 10.52 7.22 -9.72
CA LEU A 58 10.29 7.57 -8.31
C LEU A 58 9.37 6.56 -7.63
N GLY A 59 8.30 6.15 -8.31
CA GLY A 59 7.38 5.14 -7.79
C GLY A 59 8.07 3.81 -7.56
N ASN A 60 8.93 3.38 -8.49
CA ASN A 60 9.69 2.14 -8.31
C ASN A 60 10.74 2.27 -7.21
N ALA A 61 11.41 3.41 -7.08
CA ALA A 61 12.34 3.64 -5.98
C ALA A 61 11.63 3.48 -4.62
N ILE A 62 10.49 4.14 -4.46
CA ILE A 62 9.69 4.04 -3.23
C ILE A 62 9.21 2.61 -3.00
N LYS A 63 8.76 1.91 -4.04
CA LYS A 63 8.33 0.51 -3.95
C LYS A 63 9.43 -0.37 -3.35
N TYR A 64 10.65 -0.26 -3.82
CA TYR A 64 11.75 -1.07 -3.32
C TYR A 64 12.18 -0.68 -1.91
N ILE A 65 12.16 0.62 -1.58
CA ILE A 65 12.40 1.09 -0.22
C ILE A 65 11.33 0.54 0.73
N TRP A 66 10.08 0.58 0.31
CA TRP A 66 8.92 0.14 1.10
C TRP A 66 9.04 -1.33 1.50
N ARG A 67 9.42 -2.16 0.55
CA ARG A 67 9.48 -3.62 0.76
C ARG A 67 10.79 -4.08 1.42
N ALA A 68 11.80 -3.22 1.53
CA ALA A 68 13.11 -3.60 2.04
C ALA A 68 13.05 -4.20 3.46
N ASP A 69 12.22 -3.62 4.35
CA ASP A 69 12.02 -4.13 5.71
C ASP A 69 10.99 -5.26 5.80
N LEU A 70 10.22 -5.50 4.73
CA LEU A 70 9.13 -6.45 4.72
C LEU A 70 9.46 -7.73 3.93
N LYS A 71 10.63 -7.78 3.34
CA LYS A 71 11.11 -8.88 2.51
C LYS A 71 12.49 -9.34 2.96
N ASN A 72 12.86 -10.57 2.62
CA ASN A 72 14.11 -11.16 3.11
C ASN A 72 15.39 -10.61 2.48
N ASP A 73 15.31 -9.95 1.33
CA ASP A 73 16.49 -9.42 0.63
C ASP A 73 16.47 -7.89 0.58
N ALA A 74 16.75 -7.27 1.72
CA ALA A 74 16.78 -5.82 1.87
C ALA A 74 17.89 -5.18 1.00
N ILE A 75 19.05 -5.83 0.91
CA ILE A 75 20.18 -5.29 0.15
C ILE A 75 19.84 -5.21 -1.34
N GLU A 76 19.29 -6.26 -1.91
CA GLU A 76 18.86 -6.27 -3.31
C GLU A 76 17.80 -5.19 -3.58
N ASP A 77 16.81 -5.08 -2.70
CA ASP A 77 15.75 -4.07 -2.85
C ASP A 77 16.31 -2.65 -2.77
N LEU A 78 17.25 -2.39 -1.86
CA LEU A 78 17.88 -1.08 -1.73
C LEU A 78 18.77 -0.75 -2.94
N GLU A 79 19.45 -1.73 -3.51
CA GLU A 79 20.22 -1.54 -4.74
C GLU A 79 19.31 -1.21 -5.94
N LYS A 80 18.16 -1.86 -6.04
CA LYS A 80 17.16 -1.55 -7.06
C LYS A 80 16.61 -0.14 -6.87
N ALA A 81 16.32 0.25 -5.64
CA ALA A 81 15.86 1.62 -5.34
C ALA A 81 16.91 2.65 -5.76
N LYS A 82 18.18 2.40 -5.46
CA LYS A 82 19.29 3.26 -5.86
C LYS A 82 19.35 3.40 -7.39
N TRP A 83 19.20 2.30 -8.12
CA TRP A 83 19.23 2.31 -9.59
C TRP A 83 18.14 3.24 -10.15
N TYR A 84 16.93 3.15 -9.63
CA TYR A 84 15.83 4.00 -10.10
C TYR A 84 16.01 5.46 -9.73
N ILE A 85 16.59 5.74 -8.57
CA ILE A 85 16.93 7.11 -8.16
C ILE A 85 17.99 7.70 -9.10
N GLU A 86 19.04 6.94 -9.40
CA GLU A 86 20.08 7.36 -10.34
C GLU A 86 19.51 7.62 -11.74
N ARG A 87 18.60 6.76 -12.19
CA ARG A 87 17.93 6.94 -13.48
C ARG A 87 17.11 8.23 -13.52
N GLU A 88 16.38 8.52 -12.46
CA GLU A 88 15.62 9.77 -12.35
C GLU A 88 16.52 11.00 -12.34
N LEU A 89 17.64 10.93 -11.64
CA LEU A 89 18.63 12.02 -11.63
C LEU A 89 19.17 12.30 -13.03
N LYS A 90 19.54 11.26 -13.77
CA LYS A 90 20.01 11.40 -15.16
C LYS A 90 18.96 12.08 -16.04
N LYS A 91 17.72 11.64 -15.92
CA LYS A 91 16.61 12.22 -16.67
C LYS A 91 16.44 13.71 -16.38
N ARG A 92 16.49 14.10 -15.12
CA ARG A 92 16.31 15.50 -14.70
C ARG A 92 17.51 16.38 -15.06
N ARG A 93 18.70 15.79 -15.10
CA ARG A 93 19.92 16.50 -15.52
C ARG A 93 20.07 16.61 -17.04
N GLY A 94 19.21 15.92 -17.79
CA GLY A 94 19.32 15.88 -19.25
C GLY A 94 20.45 15.00 -19.77
N GLU A 95 20.84 14.01 -18.98
CA GLU A 95 21.92 13.07 -19.33
C GLU A 95 21.43 11.85 -20.07
#